data_2bd307292770b385299c627d7b72dea0
#
_entry.id   2bd307292770b385299c627d7b72dea0
#
_cell.length_a   1.000
_cell.length_b   1.000
_cell.length_c   1.000
_cell.angle_alpha   90.00
_cell.angle_beta   90.00
_cell.angle_gamma   90.00
#
_symmetry.space_group_name_H-M   'P 1'
#
loop_
_entity.id
_entity.type
_entity.pdbx_description
1 polymer ?
#
loop_
_entity_poly.entity_id
_entity_poly.type
_entity_poly.pdbx_seq_one_letter_code
_entity_poly.pdbx_strand_id
1 'polypeptide(L)'
;MRAILNVIWLVFCGLWMAILYAAAGLVCFVLIITIPFGIAAFRIAAYVLWPFGRTIDRRGGAGVGSLIGNVLWILLFGWWLAIGHLVTGVTLCLTIIGIPLGLASFKIIPITLVPLGVRIVPEDRPYAKAA
;
A
#
# COMPACT_ATOMS: atom_id res chain seq x y z
N MET A 1 -18.59 -6.16 9.84
CA MET A 1 -17.64 -5.18 10.42
C MET A 1 -16.59 -4.71 9.40
N ARG A 2 -15.80 -5.62 8.81
CA ARG A 2 -14.75 -5.27 7.83
C ARG A 2 -15.29 -4.50 6.61
N ALA A 3 -16.43 -4.89 6.08
CA ALA A 3 -17.03 -4.21 4.94
C ALA A 3 -17.39 -2.75 5.27
N ILE A 4 -17.95 -2.51 6.44
CA ILE A 4 -18.31 -1.16 6.91
C ILE A 4 -17.04 -0.31 7.07
N LEU A 5 -16.01 -0.86 7.70
CA LEU A 5 -14.72 -0.16 7.86
C LEU A 5 -14.08 0.17 6.50
N ASN A 6 -14.15 -0.76 5.55
CA ASN A 6 -13.64 -0.53 4.21
C ASN A 6 -14.42 0.58 3.47
N VAL A 7 -15.73 0.63 3.61
CA VAL A 7 -16.55 1.68 2.98
C VAL A 7 -16.23 3.05 3.58
N ILE A 8 -16.13 3.14 4.91
CA ILE A 8 -15.76 4.38 5.59
C ILE A 8 -14.35 4.80 5.19
N TRP A 9 -13.42 3.85 5.20
CA TRP A 9 -12.04 4.09 4.75
C TRP A 9 -11.98 4.59 3.31
N LEU A 10 -12.73 3.96 2.40
CA LEU A 10 -12.75 4.32 0.98
C LEU A 10 -13.17 5.78 0.78
N VAL A 11 -14.20 6.23 1.50
CA VAL A 11 -14.72 7.59 1.37
C VAL A 11 -13.73 8.62 1.93
N PHE A 12 -13.15 8.36 3.10
CA PHE A 12 -12.32 9.36 3.79
C PHE A 12 -10.85 9.37 3.37
N CYS A 13 -10.29 8.21 3.05
CA CYS A 13 -8.85 8.08 2.82
C CYS A 13 -8.50 7.22 1.61
N GLY A 14 -9.12 6.05 1.47
CA GLY A 14 -8.72 5.04 0.51
C GLY A 14 -8.75 5.51 -0.94
N LEU A 15 -9.80 6.23 -1.31
CA LEU A 15 -9.93 6.74 -2.68
C LEU A 15 -8.82 7.74 -3.03
N TRP A 16 -8.54 8.68 -2.16
CA TRP A 16 -7.52 9.72 -2.39
C TRP A 16 -6.12 9.12 -2.47
N MET A 17 -5.80 8.23 -1.54
CA MET A 17 -4.50 7.55 -1.56
C MET A 17 -4.36 6.64 -2.78
N ALA A 18 -5.40 5.90 -3.15
CA ALA A 18 -5.39 5.07 -4.36
C ALA A 18 -5.17 5.89 -5.64
N ILE A 19 -5.76 7.08 -5.73
CA ILE A 19 -5.53 8.00 -6.85
C ILE A 19 -4.05 8.43 -6.91
N LEU A 20 -3.44 8.73 -5.77
CA LEU A 20 -2.02 9.08 -5.71
C LEU A 20 -1.12 7.92 -6.17
N TYR A 21 -1.41 6.69 -5.74
CA TYR A 21 -0.68 5.50 -6.22
C TYR A 21 -0.90 5.26 -7.72
N ALA A 22 -2.12 5.43 -8.21
CA ALA A 22 -2.43 5.28 -9.63
C ALA A 22 -1.70 6.34 -10.47
N ALA A 23 -1.63 7.58 -9.99
CA ALA A 23 -0.88 8.64 -10.65
C ALA A 23 0.62 8.32 -10.70
N ALA A 24 1.20 7.87 -9.59
CA ALA A 24 2.59 7.41 -9.55
C ALA A 24 2.83 6.25 -10.53
N GLY A 25 1.90 5.29 -10.56
CA GLY A 25 1.95 4.16 -11.50
C GLY A 25 1.91 4.58 -12.95
N LEU A 26 1.05 5.53 -13.32
CA LEU A 26 0.98 6.07 -14.68
C LEU A 26 2.29 6.75 -15.08
N VAL A 27 2.88 7.56 -14.21
CA VAL A 27 4.20 8.16 -14.43
C VAL A 27 5.25 7.09 -14.67
N CYS A 28 5.24 6.03 -13.87
CA CYS A 28 6.16 4.90 -14.03
C CYS A 28 5.98 4.18 -15.37
N PHE A 29 4.76 4.04 -15.89
CA PHE A 29 4.52 3.43 -17.19
C PHE A 29 5.00 4.31 -18.34
N VAL A 30 4.84 5.63 -18.24
CA VAL A 30 5.31 6.58 -19.24
C VAL A 30 6.84 6.53 -19.37
N LEU A 31 7.54 6.33 -18.28
CA LEU A 31 9.01 6.27 -18.24
C LEU A 31 9.58 4.92 -18.72
N ILE A 32 8.77 3.94 -19.04
CA ILE A 32 9.11 2.61 -19.59
C ILE A 32 10.04 1.80 -18.67
N ILE A 33 11.21 2.31 -18.31
CA ILE A 33 12.20 1.64 -17.45
C ILE A 33 11.61 1.34 -16.05
N THR A 34 10.66 2.13 -15.61
CA THR A 34 10.01 2.03 -14.30
C THR A 34 8.67 1.27 -14.33
N ILE A 35 8.39 0.52 -15.41
CA ILE A 35 7.16 -0.30 -15.53
C ILE A 35 6.96 -1.24 -14.32
N PRO A 36 7.97 -1.97 -13.80
CA PRO A 36 7.79 -2.80 -12.61
C PRO A 36 7.29 -2.02 -11.40
N PHE A 37 7.73 -0.78 -11.23
CA PHE A 37 7.25 0.11 -10.18
C PHE A 37 5.81 0.55 -10.42
N GLY A 38 5.43 0.77 -11.68
CA GLY A 38 4.05 1.06 -12.06
C GLY A 38 3.11 -0.07 -11.68
N ILE A 39 3.48 -1.30 -11.97
CA ILE A 39 2.71 -2.50 -11.56
C ILE A 39 2.60 -2.56 -10.03
N ALA A 40 3.69 -2.33 -9.31
CA ALA A 40 3.68 -2.30 -7.85
C ALA A 40 2.76 -1.20 -7.31
N ALA A 41 2.81 0.01 -7.88
CA ALA A 41 1.96 1.12 -7.49
C ALA A 41 0.46 0.80 -7.67
N PHE A 42 0.07 0.19 -8.78
CA PHE A 42 -1.32 -0.24 -9.00
C PHE A 42 -1.76 -1.35 -8.06
N ARG A 43 -0.87 -2.27 -7.70
CA ARG A 43 -1.14 -3.30 -6.67
C ARG A 43 -1.40 -2.67 -5.31
N ILE A 44 -0.60 -1.69 -4.92
CA ILE A 44 -0.79 -0.95 -3.67
C ILE A 44 -2.09 -0.13 -3.75
N ALA A 45 -2.38 0.51 -4.87
CA ALA A 45 -3.63 1.24 -5.07
C ALA A 45 -4.85 0.35 -4.80
N ALA A 46 -4.87 -0.86 -5.36
CA ALA A 46 -5.94 -1.83 -5.12
C ALA A 46 -6.01 -2.28 -3.65
N TYR A 47 -4.88 -2.41 -2.97
CA TYR A 47 -4.83 -2.72 -1.55
C TYR A 47 -5.36 -1.55 -0.70
N VAL A 48 -4.97 -0.34 -1.02
CA VAL A 48 -5.39 0.88 -0.30
C VAL A 48 -6.89 1.14 -0.44
N LEU A 49 -7.49 0.77 -1.57
CA LEU A 49 -8.96 0.87 -1.73
C LEU A 49 -9.72 -0.01 -0.74
N TRP A 50 -9.19 -1.18 -0.39
CA TRP A 50 -9.88 -2.16 0.45
C TRP A 50 -8.92 -2.87 1.42
N PRO A 51 -8.37 -2.16 2.44
CA PRO A 51 -7.29 -2.71 3.27
C PRO A 51 -7.75 -3.66 4.37
N PHE A 52 -8.98 -3.52 4.85
CA PHE A 52 -9.48 -4.36 5.95
C PHE A 52 -9.77 -5.78 5.47
N GLY A 53 -9.18 -6.75 6.12
CA GLY A 53 -9.24 -8.16 5.74
C GLY A 53 -8.09 -8.63 4.86
N ARG A 54 -7.13 -7.76 4.56
CA ARG A 54 -5.92 -8.07 3.81
C ARG A 54 -4.66 -7.73 4.61
N THR A 55 -3.61 -8.45 4.36
CA THR A 55 -2.28 -8.22 4.95
C THR A 55 -1.20 -8.48 3.91
N ILE A 56 0.04 -8.24 4.29
CA ILE A 56 1.19 -8.47 3.41
C ILE A 56 1.97 -9.72 3.86
N ASP A 57 2.46 -10.48 2.90
CA ASP A 57 3.35 -11.61 3.12
C ASP A 57 4.68 -11.34 2.40
N ARG A 58 5.76 -11.39 3.17
CA ARG A 58 7.13 -11.17 2.66
C ARG A 58 7.88 -12.45 2.32
N ARG A 59 7.24 -13.60 2.49
CA ARG A 59 7.89 -14.88 2.22
C ARG A 59 8.02 -15.15 0.72
N GLY A 60 9.19 -15.48 0.33
CA GLY A 60 9.47 -16.14 -0.93
C GLY A 60 9.84 -15.26 -2.09
N GLY A 61 10.68 -14.25 -1.92
CA GLY A 61 11.17 -13.75 -3.13
C GLY A 61 11.87 -12.41 -3.23
N ALA A 62 12.39 -11.90 -2.14
CA ALA A 62 13.24 -10.71 -2.23
C ALA A 62 14.65 -11.12 -2.69
N GLY A 63 14.88 -11.17 -4.01
CA GLY A 63 16.21 -11.25 -4.57
C GLY A 63 16.91 -9.89 -4.57
N VAL A 64 18.16 -9.86 -4.99
CA VAL A 64 18.97 -8.63 -5.12
C VAL A 64 18.27 -7.59 -6.00
N GLY A 65 17.61 -8.04 -7.08
CA GLY A 65 16.86 -7.16 -7.96
C GLY A 65 15.70 -6.44 -7.25
N SER A 66 15.00 -7.14 -6.37
CA SER A 66 13.93 -6.54 -5.56
C SER A 66 14.48 -5.53 -4.57
N LEU A 67 15.65 -5.79 -3.98
CA LEU A 67 16.31 -4.88 -3.06
C LEU A 67 16.68 -3.56 -3.75
N ILE A 68 17.33 -3.64 -4.90
CA ILE A 68 17.71 -2.47 -5.70
C ILE A 68 16.46 -1.70 -6.13
N GLY A 69 15.44 -2.42 -6.62
CA GLY A 69 14.19 -1.83 -7.04
C GLY A 69 13.47 -1.11 -5.88
N ASN A 70 13.45 -1.70 -4.68
CA ASN A 70 12.85 -1.06 -3.52
C ASN A 70 13.60 0.20 -3.09
N VAL A 71 14.93 0.22 -3.16
CA VAL A 71 15.73 1.43 -2.88
C VAL A 71 15.36 2.54 -3.87
N LEU A 72 15.32 2.23 -5.16
CA LEU A 72 14.92 3.19 -6.19
C LEU A 72 13.49 3.68 -5.98
N TRP A 73 12.57 2.79 -5.64
CA TRP A 73 11.18 3.13 -5.33
C TRP A 73 11.09 4.09 -4.14
N ILE A 74 11.80 3.80 -3.04
CA ILE A 74 11.81 4.67 -1.86
C ILE A 74 12.28 6.08 -2.24
N LEU A 75 13.35 6.19 -3.03
CA LEU A 75 13.90 7.48 -3.44
C LEU A 75 12.95 8.28 -4.34
N LEU A 76 12.20 7.61 -5.22
CA LEU A 76 11.34 8.26 -6.19
C LEU A 76 9.94 8.57 -5.64
N PHE A 77 9.30 7.60 -5.00
CA PHE A 77 7.88 7.69 -4.62
C PHE A 77 7.59 7.20 -3.20
N GLY A 78 8.29 6.19 -2.73
CA GLY A 78 7.93 5.46 -1.52
C GLY A 78 7.92 6.32 -0.26
N TRP A 79 8.93 7.14 -0.06
CA TRP A 79 9.03 8.03 1.11
C TRP A 79 7.88 9.05 1.14
N TRP A 80 7.54 9.57 0.00
CA TRP A 80 6.49 10.58 -0.18
C TRP A 80 5.10 10.01 0.14
N LEU A 81 4.81 8.85 -0.42
CA LEU A 81 3.55 8.14 -0.16
C LEU A 81 3.46 7.62 1.28
N ALA A 82 4.58 7.17 1.85
CA ALA A 82 4.64 6.74 3.25
C ALA A 82 4.35 7.89 4.22
N ILE A 83 4.87 9.09 3.94
CA ILE A 83 4.54 10.29 4.71
C ILE A 83 3.04 10.58 4.61
N GLY A 84 2.43 10.44 3.43
CA GLY A 84 0.99 10.58 3.25
C GLY A 84 0.20 9.64 4.16
N HIS A 85 0.57 8.37 4.24
CA HIS A 85 -0.06 7.41 5.16
C HIS A 85 0.21 7.74 6.63
N LEU A 86 1.41 8.20 6.97
CA LEU A 86 1.76 8.59 8.34
C LEU A 86 0.90 9.76 8.81
N VAL A 87 0.82 10.81 8.01
CA VAL A 87 0.00 12.00 8.32
C VAL A 87 -1.48 11.64 8.43
N THR A 88 -2.00 10.87 7.47
CA THR A 88 -3.38 10.38 7.48
C THR A 88 -3.65 9.54 8.72
N GLY A 89 -2.75 8.61 9.05
CA GLY A 89 -2.89 7.74 10.21
C GLY A 89 -2.91 8.50 11.53
N VAL A 90 -1.98 9.44 11.72
CA VAL A 90 -1.92 10.29 12.92
C VAL A 90 -3.18 11.15 13.03
N THR A 91 -3.60 11.80 11.95
CA THR A 91 -4.80 12.64 11.92
C THR A 91 -6.04 11.84 12.31
N LEU A 92 -6.20 10.65 11.77
CA LEU A 92 -7.33 9.77 12.09
C LEU A 92 -7.29 9.29 13.55
N CYS A 93 -6.12 8.96 14.08
CA CYS A 93 -5.96 8.53 15.46
C CYS A 93 -6.23 9.64 16.49
N LEU A 94 -6.21 10.90 16.10
CA LEU A 94 -6.63 12.00 16.96
C LEU A 94 -8.14 11.99 17.22
N THR A 95 -8.91 11.27 16.40
CA THR A 95 -10.34 11.03 16.62
C THR A 95 -10.54 9.60 17.12
N ILE A 96 -11.45 9.41 18.08
CA ILE A 96 -11.70 8.05 18.64
C ILE A 96 -12.24 7.11 17.57
N ILE A 97 -13.17 7.58 16.74
CA ILE A 97 -13.78 6.81 15.65
C ILE A 97 -12.75 6.49 14.55
N GLY A 98 -11.78 7.37 14.36
CA GLY A 98 -10.75 7.22 13.34
C GLY A 98 -9.59 6.28 13.72
N ILE A 99 -9.50 5.81 14.97
CA ILE A 99 -8.39 4.93 15.40
C ILE A 99 -8.27 3.67 14.53
N PRO A 100 -9.34 2.88 14.27
CA PRO A 100 -9.23 1.72 13.39
C PRO A 100 -8.75 2.08 11.98
N LEU A 101 -9.19 3.22 11.47
CA LEU A 101 -8.78 3.72 10.16
C LEU A 101 -7.32 4.19 10.15
N GLY A 102 -6.89 4.85 11.22
CA GLY A 102 -5.50 5.26 11.41
C GLY A 102 -4.54 4.08 11.48
N LEU A 103 -4.92 3.03 12.20
CA LEU A 103 -4.15 1.79 12.24
C LEU A 103 -4.05 1.12 10.87
N ALA A 104 -5.11 1.17 10.06
CA ALA A 104 -5.07 0.69 8.69
C ALA A 104 -4.06 1.49 7.84
N SER A 105 -3.99 2.80 8.01
CA SER A 105 -2.98 3.66 7.36
C SER A 105 -1.57 3.21 7.72
N PHE A 106 -1.28 3.00 8.99
CA PHE A 106 0.04 2.54 9.44
C PHE A 106 0.39 1.14 8.93
N LYS A 107 -0.60 0.26 8.84
CA LYS A 107 -0.46 -1.09 8.28
C LYS A 107 0.00 -1.08 6.81
N ILE A 108 -0.34 -0.04 6.06
CA ILE A 108 0.00 0.09 4.65
C ILE A 108 1.43 0.61 4.45
N ILE A 109 1.99 1.35 5.41
CA ILE A 109 3.33 1.95 5.30
C ILE A 109 4.42 0.95 4.88
N PRO A 110 4.53 -0.27 5.45
CA PRO A 110 5.57 -1.21 5.05
C PRO A 110 5.56 -1.58 3.57
N ILE A 111 4.39 -1.83 2.97
CA ILE A 111 4.32 -2.13 1.54
C ILE A 111 4.55 -0.88 0.68
N THR A 112 4.24 0.29 1.21
CA THR A 112 4.51 1.56 0.54
C THR A 112 6.01 1.81 0.40
N LEU A 113 6.80 1.41 1.38
CA LEU A 113 8.26 1.57 1.34
C LEU A 113 8.96 0.47 0.55
N VAL A 114 8.53 -0.77 0.69
CA VAL A 114 9.17 -1.94 0.05
C VAL A 114 8.14 -2.82 -0.66
N PRO A 115 7.62 -2.37 -1.82
CA PRO A 115 6.55 -3.07 -2.52
C PRO A 115 7.02 -4.31 -3.30
N LEU A 116 8.29 -4.36 -3.68
CA LEU A 116 8.82 -5.48 -4.47
C LEU A 116 9.19 -6.65 -3.56
N GLY A 117 8.80 -7.86 -3.96
CA GLY A 117 9.02 -9.07 -3.17
C GLY A 117 7.97 -9.30 -2.08
N VAL A 118 6.86 -8.57 -2.10
CA VAL A 118 5.76 -8.68 -1.13
C VAL A 118 4.47 -9.07 -1.84
N ARG A 119 3.65 -9.88 -1.18
CA ARG A 119 2.32 -10.26 -1.67
C ARG A 119 1.25 -9.69 -0.77
N ILE A 120 0.11 -9.35 -1.35
CA ILE A 120 -1.10 -8.97 -0.64
C ILE A 120 -1.97 -10.22 -0.53
N VAL A 121 -2.27 -10.64 0.69
CA VAL A 121 -2.99 -11.89 0.98
C VAL A 121 -4.18 -11.62 1.92
N PRO A 122 -5.21 -12.49 1.92
CA PRO A 122 -6.28 -12.42 2.92
C PRO A 122 -5.71 -12.59 4.34
N GLU A 123 -6.23 -11.83 5.28
CA GLU A 123 -5.75 -11.81 6.66
C GLU A 123 -6.01 -13.11 7.42
N ASP A 124 -7.08 -13.81 7.04
CA ASP A 124 -7.47 -15.12 7.59
C ASP A 124 -6.63 -16.29 7.04
N ARG A 125 -5.90 -16.06 5.95
CA ARG A 125 -5.05 -17.08 5.30
C ARG A 125 -3.68 -16.52 4.94
N PRO A 126 -2.92 -15.99 5.92
CA PRO A 126 -1.66 -15.31 5.62
C PRO A 126 -0.60 -16.25 5.03
N TYR A 127 -0.80 -17.56 5.16
CA TYR A 127 0.15 -18.58 4.70
C TYR A 127 -0.35 -19.36 3.49
N ALA A 128 -1.57 -19.14 3.03
CA ALA A 128 -2.04 -19.72 1.80
C ALA A 128 -1.21 -19.15 0.63
N LYS A 129 -0.72 -20.03 -0.24
CA LYS A 129 -0.12 -19.58 -1.51
C LYS A 129 -1.15 -18.72 -2.21
N ALA A 130 -0.77 -17.53 -2.60
CA ALA A 130 -1.62 -16.69 -3.42
C ALA A 130 -1.95 -17.48 -4.69
N ALA A 131 -3.20 -17.87 -4.79
CA ALA A 131 -3.69 -18.51 -5.99
C ALA A 131 -3.74 -17.50 -7.12
#